data_921811783a5b231852d960432c2670e0
#
_entry.id   921811783a5b231852d960432c2670e0
#
_cell.length_a   1.000
_cell.length_b   1.000
_cell.length_c   1.000
_cell.angle_alpha   90.00
_cell.angle_beta   90.00
_cell.angle_gamma   90.00
#
_symmetry.space_group_name_H-M   'P 1'
#
loop_
_entity.id
_entity.type
_entity.pdbx_description
1 polymer ?
#
loop_
_entity_poly.entity_id
_entity_poly.type
_entity_poly.pdbx_seq_one_letter_code
_entity_poly.pdbx_strand_id
1 'polypeptide(L)'
;ESAIEQFDLCNTMDSRARALESLYALGRIEDIYKRISMQSDDYNIRIAALASFLNKRENRDTTHNFCKNPLEFMHHSNISSHIEDSSTFVSEMIDELDKVDTNWEPFNTTTRNGFQSSVNLFSGPFAKMRELQDIIVNELDAYYTKFKDETCTYIQNWPTQYNMYGWHVILKQQGYQ
;
A
#
# COMPACT_ATOMS: atom_id res chain seq x y z
N GLU A 1 -20.51 -20.47 5.43
CA GLU A 1 -20.52 -21.11 4.10
C GLU A 1 -21.34 -20.31 3.09
N SER A 2 -22.58 -19.90 3.42
CA SER A 2 -23.43 -19.12 2.48
C SER A 2 -22.76 -17.81 2.00
N ALA A 3 -21.92 -17.17 2.81
CA ALA A 3 -21.18 -15.99 2.38
C ALA A 3 -20.15 -16.31 1.28
N ILE A 4 -19.46 -17.45 1.38
CA ILE A 4 -18.50 -17.91 0.37
C ILE A 4 -19.21 -18.15 -0.97
N GLU A 5 -20.39 -18.80 -0.95
CA GLU A 5 -21.22 -19.03 -2.13
C GLU A 5 -21.63 -17.70 -2.80
N GLN A 6 -22.00 -16.69 -2.01
CA GLN A 6 -22.34 -15.37 -2.54
C GLN A 6 -21.11 -14.66 -3.14
N PHE A 7 -19.94 -14.76 -2.50
CA PHE A 7 -18.71 -14.22 -3.07
C PHE A 7 -18.31 -14.92 -4.37
N ASP A 8 -18.50 -16.23 -4.48
CA ASP A 8 -18.24 -17.00 -5.69
C ASP A 8 -19.19 -16.59 -6.84
N LEU A 9 -20.46 -16.33 -6.54
CA LEU A 9 -21.42 -15.83 -7.52
C LEU A 9 -21.07 -14.43 -8.03
N CYS A 10 -20.55 -13.53 -7.16
CA CYS A 10 -20.12 -12.19 -7.56
C CYS A 10 -18.89 -12.21 -8.46
N ASN A 11 -17.95 -13.11 -8.21
CA ASN A 11 -16.71 -13.35 -8.96
C ASN A 11 -15.91 -12.08 -9.34
N THR A 12 -15.88 -11.07 -8.47
CA THR A 12 -15.02 -9.89 -8.59
C THR A 12 -13.69 -10.12 -7.90
N MET A 13 -12.67 -9.28 -8.17
CA MET A 13 -11.38 -9.36 -7.43
C MET A 13 -11.59 -9.25 -5.91
N ASP A 14 -12.44 -8.33 -5.45
CA ASP A 14 -12.73 -8.18 -4.03
C ASP A 14 -13.46 -9.39 -3.46
N SER A 15 -14.49 -9.91 -4.16
CA SER A 15 -15.24 -11.07 -3.68
C SER A 15 -14.40 -12.35 -3.61
N ARG A 16 -13.48 -12.55 -4.55
CA ARG A 16 -12.55 -13.69 -4.50
C ARG A 16 -11.60 -13.62 -3.30
N ALA A 17 -11.07 -12.42 -3.00
CA ALA A 17 -10.27 -12.22 -1.79
C ALA A 17 -11.09 -12.50 -0.51
N ARG A 18 -12.32 -11.99 -0.43
CA ARG A 18 -13.23 -12.23 0.71
C ARG A 18 -13.60 -13.70 0.88
N ALA A 19 -13.76 -14.43 -0.21
CA ALA A 19 -14.00 -15.87 -0.17
C ALA A 19 -12.80 -16.60 0.48
N LEU A 20 -11.55 -16.27 0.10
CA LEU A 20 -10.36 -16.85 0.69
C LEU A 20 -10.17 -16.45 2.16
N GLU A 21 -10.42 -15.21 2.53
CA GLU A 21 -10.40 -14.75 3.93
C GLU A 21 -11.44 -15.49 4.77
N SER A 22 -12.62 -15.74 4.22
CA SER A 22 -13.68 -16.51 4.89
C SER A 22 -13.28 -17.98 5.08
N LEU A 23 -12.64 -18.59 4.07
CA LEU A 23 -12.08 -19.94 4.20
C LEU A 23 -10.99 -20.00 5.26
N TYR A 24 -10.15 -18.97 5.32
CA TYR A 24 -9.13 -18.86 6.37
C TYR A 24 -9.76 -18.79 7.77
N ALA A 25 -10.78 -17.95 7.95
CA ALA A 25 -11.51 -17.83 9.23
C ALA A 25 -12.20 -19.14 9.66
N LEU A 26 -12.59 -19.99 8.70
CA LEU A 26 -13.17 -21.31 8.93
C LEU A 26 -12.11 -22.42 9.10
N GLY A 27 -10.82 -22.13 9.04
CA GLY A 27 -9.74 -23.11 9.11
C GLY A 27 -9.62 -24.03 7.89
N ARG A 28 -10.28 -23.69 6.77
CA ARG A 28 -10.31 -24.50 5.54
C ARG A 28 -9.10 -24.20 4.65
N ILE A 29 -7.91 -24.46 5.18
CA ILE A 29 -6.63 -24.09 4.57
C ILE A 29 -6.40 -24.80 3.22
N GLU A 30 -6.73 -26.08 3.10
CA GLU A 30 -6.58 -26.84 1.84
C GLU A 30 -7.43 -26.27 0.71
N ASP A 31 -8.62 -25.77 1.01
CA ASP A 31 -9.46 -25.12 0.00
C ASP A 31 -8.87 -23.81 -0.50
N ILE A 32 -8.13 -23.09 0.35
CA ILE A 32 -7.41 -21.88 -0.07
C ILE A 32 -6.29 -22.26 -1.05
N TYR A 33 -5.44 -23.23 -0.72
CA TYR A 33 -4.38 -23.71 -1.62
C TYR A 33 -4.95 -24.15 -2.97
N LYS A 34 -6.03 -24.92 -2.96
CA LYS A 34 -6.73 -25.37 -4.17
C LYS A 34 -7.21 -24.19 -5.01
N ARG A 35 -7.87 -23.20 -4.39
CA ARG A 35 -8.39 -22.02 -5.12
C ARG A 35 -7.27 -21.19 -5.73
N ILE A 36 -6.21 -20.91 -4.98
CA ILE A 36 -5.05 -20.15 -5.48
C ILE A 36 -4.40 -20.86 -6.66
N SER A 37 -4.25 -22.20 -6.61
CA SER A 37 -3.66 -22.98 -7.71
C SER A 37 -4.52 -23.06 -8.97
N MET A 38 -5.83 -22.90 -8.83
CA MET A 38 -6.78 -23.00 -9.96
C MET A 38 -7.00 -21.66 -10.65
N GLN A 39 -6.80 -20.56 -9.96
CA GLN A 39 -7.09 -19.20 -10.45
C GLN A 39 -5.92 -18.29 -10.14
N SER A 40 -5.20 -17.87 -11.19
CA SER A 40 -4.16 -16.86 -11.07
C SER A 40 -4.82 -15.47 -10.91
N ASP A 41 -4.76 -14.96 -9.69
CA ASP A 41 -5.17 -13.59 -9.34
C ASP A 41 -3.93 -12.74 -9.03
N ASP A 42 -2.93 -12.79 -9.91
CA ASP A 42 -1.58 -12.26 -9.70
C ASP A 42 -1.54 -10.76 -9.33
N TYR A 43 -2.58 -10.03 -9.66
CA TYR A 43 -2.71 -8.60 -9.33
C TYR A 43 -3.58 -8.33 -8.09
N ASN A 44 -4.15 -9.36 -7.47
CA ASN A 44 -4.95 -9.20 -6.28
C ASN A 44 -4.05 -9.18 -5.04
N ILE A 45 -3.70 -7.98 -4.59
CA ILE A 45 -2.78 -7.79 -3.46
C ILE A 45 -3.27 -8.42 -2.14
N ARG A 46 -4.59 -8.57 -1.94
CA ARG A 46 -5.15 -9.23 -0.75
C ARG A 46 -4.91 -10.73 -0.81
N ILE A 47 -5.10 -11.34 -1.99
CA ILE A 47 -4.78 -12.76 -2.21
C ILE A 47 -3.27 -12.97 -2.09
N ALA A 48 -2.46 -12.09 -2.67
CA ALA A 48 -1.00 -12.13 -2.56
C ALA A 48 -0.53 -12.08 -1.09
N ALA A 49 -1.11 -11.20 -0.28
CA ALA A 49 -0.79 -11.09 1.15
C ALA A 49 -1.16 -12.38 1.91
N LEU A 50 -2.36 -12.93 1.67
CA LEU A 50 -2.78 -14.19 2.29
C LEU A 50 -1.89 -15.36 1.85
N ALA A 51 -1.54 -15.43 0.56
CA ALA A 51 -0.66 -16.47 0.02
C ALA A 51 0.73 -16.42 0.67
N SER A 52 1.35 -15.24 0.75
CA SER A 52 2.66 -15.06 1.39
C SER A 52 2.62 -15.41 2.89
N PHE A 53 1.54 -15.03 3.58
CA PHE A 53 1.33 -15.38 4.98
C PHE A 53 1.24 -16.91 5.16
N LEU A 54 0.43 -17.60 4.33
CA LEU A 54 0.27 -19.06 4.39
C LEU A 54 1.55 -19.79 4.01
N ASN A 55 2.31 -19.33 3.00
CA ASN A 55 3.61 -19.90 2.65
C ASN A 55 4.53 -19.94 3.87
N LYS A 56 4.58 -18.86 4.62
CA LYS A 56 5.43 -18.75 5.82
C LYS A 56 4.90 -19.58 6.99
N ARG A 57 3.59 -19.51 7.24
CA ARG A 57 2.95 -20.19 8.38
C ARG A 57 2.95 -21.71 8.25
N GLU A 58 2.59 -22.23 7.07
CA GLU A 58 2.43 -23.66 6.81
C GLU A 58 3.73 -24.29 6.25
N ASN A 59 4.76 -23.48 6.00
CA ASN A 59 5.99 -23.91 5.32
C ASN A 59 5.70 -24.66 4.01
N ARG A 60 4.74 -24.15 3.23
CA ARG A 60 4.25 -24.75 1.99
C ARG A 60 3.94 -23.66 0.96
N ASP A 61 4.48 -23.81 -0.27
CA ASP A 61 4.24 -22.86 -1.37
C ASP A 61 2.79 -22.92 -1.86
N THR A 62 2.14 -21.76 -1.96
CA THR A 62 0.78 -21.59 -2.55
C THR A 62 0.81 -21.50 -4.07
N THR A 63 1.98 -21.46 -4.71
CA THR A 63 2.18 -21.20 -6.14
C THR A 63 1.85 -19.76 -6.61
N HIS A 64 1.38 -18.90 -5.72
CA HIS A 64 1.12 -17.49 -6.06
C HIS A 64 2.43 -16.73 -6.25
N ASN A 65 2.61 -16.11 -7.42
CA ASN A 65 3.91 -15.56 -7.83
C ASN A 65 4.00 -14.02 -7.68
N PHE A 66 3.07 -13.36 -7.01
CA PHE A 66 3.13 -11.91 -6.84
C PHE A 66 4.38 -11.49 -6.06
N CYS A 67 4.54 -11.99 -4.84
CA CYS A 67 5.73 -11.79 -4.01
C CYS A 67 5.74 -12.85 -2.89
N LYS A 68 6.65 -13.82 -2.98
CA LYS A 68 6.69 -14.95 -2.01
C LYS A 68 7.26 -14.55 -0.66
N ASN A 69 8.27 -13.66 -0.66
CA ASN A 69 8.99 -13.20 0.52
C ASN A 69 8.93 -11.67 0.65
N PRO A 70 7.78 -11.08 0.99
CA PRO A 70 7.61 -9.62 0.97
C PRO A 70 8.57 -8.87 1.92
N LEU A 71 9.07 -9.51 2.98
CA LEU A 71 10.02 -8.90 3.90
C LEU A 71 11.41 -8.67 3.28
N GLU A 72 11.78 -9.41 2.25
CA GLU A 72 13.04 -9.23 1.52
C GLU A 72 13.02 -7.97 0.64
N PHE A 73 11.82 -7.48 0.32
CA PHE A 73 11.59 -6.27 -0.47
C PHE A 73 11.41 -5.01 0.40
N MET A 74 11.70 -5.09 1.68
CA MET A 74 11.69 -3.90 2.54
C MET A 74 12.84 -2.96 2.17
N HIS A 75 12.51 -1.68 2.06
CA HIS A 75 13.45 -0.60 1.82
C HIS A 75 13.20 0.52 2.81
N HIS A 76 14.25 1.04 3.39
CA HIS A 76 14.20 2.16 4.34
C HIS A 76 15.22 3.20 3.90
N SER A 77 14.79 4.43 3.88
CA SER A 77 15.64 5.59 3.65
C SER A 77 15.31 6.68 4.67
N ASN A 78 16.22 7.61 4.83
CA ASN A 78 16.04 8.77 5.71
C ASN A 78 16.15 10.03 4.87
N ILE A 79 15.31 11.02 5.13
CA ILE A 79 15.32 12.30 4.40
C ILE A 79 16.67 13.01 4.49
N SER A 80 17.42 12.81 5.57
CA SER A 80 18.78 13.33 5.74
C SER A 80 19.81 12.74 4.76
N SER A 81 19.47 11.67 4.05
CA SER A 81 20.29 11.14 2.94
C SER A 81 20.18 11.96 1.66
N HIS A 82 19.14 12.79 1.56
CA HIS A 82 18.81 13.60 0.38
C HIS A 82 18.98 15.09 0.63
N ILE A 83 18.81 15.52 1.88
CA ILE A 83 18.79 16.94 2.28
C ILE A 83 19.82 17.12 3.40
N GLU A 84 20.81 18.01 3.17
CA GLU A 84 21.88 18.30 4.14
C GLU A 84 21.32 18.87 5.46
N ASP A 85 20.41 19.86 5.36
CA ASP A 85 19.68 20.39 6.52
C ASP A 85 18.23 19.89 6.52
N SER A 86 18.06 18.62 6.88
CA SER A 86 16.75 17.98 6.92
C SER A 86 15.83 18.56 8.00
N SER A 87 16.37 19.16 9.06
CA SER A 87 15.55 19.78 10.12
C SER A 87 14.88 21.06 9.62
N THR A 88 15.62 21.92 8.94
CA THR A 88 15.08 23.12 8.30
C THR A 88 14.07 22.73 7.21
N PHE A 89 14.38 21.75 6.37
CA PHE A 89 13.48 21.26 5.35
C PHE A 89 12.13 20.82 5.93
N VAL A 90 12.14 20.02 7.00
CA VAL A 90 10.91 19.53 7.66
C VAL A 90 10.13 20.72 8.28
N SER A 91 10.83 21.70 8.89
CA SER A 91 10.18 22.89 9.43
C SER A 91 9.48 23.71 8.34
N GLU A 92 10.16 23.97 7.22
CA GLU A 92 9.58 24.70 6.07
C GLU A 92 8.41 23.95 5.44
N MET A 93 8.48 22.60 5.38
CA MET A 93 7.37 21.78 4.91
C MET A 93 6.15 21.87 5.84
N ILE A 94 6.35 21.89 7.16
CA ILE A 94 5.28 22.10 8.13
C ILE A 94 4.66 23.49 7.94
N ASP A 95 5.47 24.54 7.74
CA ASP A 95 5.01 25.90 7.49
C ASP A 95 4.18 26.02 6.19
N GLU A 96 4.47 25.18 5.16
CA GLU A 96 3.63 25.07 3.96
C GLU A 96 2.30 24.36 4.27
N LEU A 97 2.35 23.25 5.02
CA LEU A 97 1.17 22.47 5.37
C LEU A 97 0.19 23.22 6.27
N ASP A 98 0.70 24.08 7.17
CA ASP A 98 -0.12 24.93 8.04
C ASP A 98 -0.98 25.96 7.28
N LYS A 99 -0.62 26.25 6.01
CA LYS A 99 -1.39 27.14 5.12
C LYS A 99 -2.43 26.39 4.27
N VAL A 100 -2.47 25.07 4.36
CA VAL A 100 -3.40 24.24 3.60
C VAL A 100 -4.75 24.17 4.30
N ASP A 101 -5.82 24.50 3.57
CA ASP A 101 -7.18 24.35 4.10
C ASP A 101 -7.50 22.90 4.42
N THR A 102 -8.03 22.68 5.61
CA THR A 102 -8.41 21.37 6.10
C THR A 102 -9.86 21.34 6.57
N ASN A 103 -10.52 20.19 6.41
CA ASN A 103 -11.90 19.96 6.85
C ASN A 103 -11.92 18.96 8.01
N TRP A 104 -12.79 19.20 8.99
CA TRP A 104 -13.04 18.28 10.10
C TRP A 104 -13.79 17.04 9.59
N GLU A 105 -13.26 15.87 9.87
CA GLU A 105 -13.85 14.56 9.51
C GLU A 105 -14.52 14.56 8.12
N PRO A 106 -13.76 14.79 7.03
CA PRO A 106 -14.36 14.92 5.71
C PRO A 106 -15.18 13.68 5.33
N PHE A 107 -16.29 13.89 4.65
CA PHE A 107 -17.14 12.81 4.17
C PHE A 107 -16.37 11.85 3.25
N ASN A 108 -16.63 10.55 3.35
CA ASN A 108 -15.94 9.47 2.61
C ASN A 108 -14.44 9.33 2.89
N THR A 109 -13.95 9.80 4.04
CA THR A 109 -12.59 9.55 4.50
C THR A 109 -12.57 8.66 5.74
N THR A 110 -11.39 8.12 6.05
CA THR A 110 -11.15 7.33 7.27
C THR A 110 -10.76 8.18 8.47
N THR A 111 -10.50 9.48 8.28
CA THR A 111 -10.10 10.40 9.34
C THR A 111 -11.23 10.58 10.36
N ARG A 112 -10.92 10.32 11.63
CA ARG A 112 -11.81 10.50 12.77
C ARG A 112 -11.11 11.31 13.86
N ASN A 113 -11.88 12.21 14.47
CA ASN A 113 -11.39 13.18 15.47
C ASN A 113 -10.15 13.94 14.97
N GLY A 114 -10.22 14.43 13.73
CA GLY A 114 -9.13 15.12 13.06
C GLY A 114 -9.56 15.92 11.84
N PHE A 115 -8.62 16.67 11.30
CA PHE A 115 -8.77 17.45 10.08
C PHE A 115 -7.99 16.79 8.94
N GLN A 116 -8.48 16.93 7.72
CA GLN A 116 -7.79 16.47 6.52
C GLN A 116 -7.90 17.48 5.39
N SER A 117 -6.81 17.67 4.64
CA SER A 117 -6.84 18.49 3.42
C SER A 117 -7.62 17.77 2.31
N SER A 118 -8.26 18.55 1.42
CA SER A 118 -8.99 18.03 0.25
C SER A 118 -8.22 18.18 -1.06
N VAL A 119 -7.06 18.83 -1.03
CA VAL A 119 -6.21 19.08 -2.20
C VAL A 119 -5.11 18.04 -2.31
N ASN A 120 -4.66 17.75 -3.54
CA ASN A 120 -3.45 16.97 -3.75
C ASN A 120 -2.23 17.88 -3.50
N LEU A 121 -1.48 17.58 -2.44
CA LEU A 121 -0.33 18.38 -2.01
C LEU A 121 0.81 18.41 -3.05
N PHE A 122 0.95 17.35 -3.85
CA PHE A 122 1.98 17.28 -4.90
C PHE A 122 1.61 18.07 -6.17
N SER A 123 0.34 18.46 -6.33
CA SER A 123 -0.12 19.25 -7.47
C SER A 123 -0.34 20.73 -7.14
N GLY A 124 -0.18 21.10 -5.87
CA GLY A 124 -0.39 22.47 -5.38
C GLY A 124 0.85 23.38 -5.55
N PRO A 125 0.72 24.64 -5.13
CA PRO A 125 1.79 25.63 -5.16
C PRO A 125 2.78 25.46 -3.98
N PHE A 126 3.04 24.22 -3.55
CA PHE A 126 3.84 23.88 -2.38
C PHE A 126 5.25 23.45 -2.84
N ALA A 127 6.25 24.31 -2.62
CA ALA A 127 7.61 24.08 -3.10
C ALA A 127 8.29 22.91 -2.39
N LYS A 128 8.11 22.81 -1.06
CA LYS A 128 8.71 21.73 -0.26
C LYS A 128 8.03 20.38 -0.51
N MET A 129 6.72 20.39 -0.78
CA MET A 129 6.01 19.17 -1.16
C MET A 129 6.46 18.64 -2.53
N ARG A 130 6.81 19.53 -3.48
CA ARG A 130 7.40 19.09 -4.77
C ARG A 130 8.81 18.53 -4.58
N GLU A 131 9.64 19.17 -3.76
CA GLU A 131 10.97 18.67 -3.43
C GLU A 131 10.88 17.29 -2.73
N LEU A 132 9.93 17.10 -1.82
CA LEU A 132 9.64 15.79 -1.23
C LEU A 132 9.18 14.77 -2.28
N GLN A 133 8.37 15.18 -3.25
CA GLN A 133 7.94 14.32 -4.36
C GLN A 133 9.14 13.83 -5.17
N ASP A 134 10.07 14.71 -5.51
CA ASP A 134 11.28 14.35 -6.24
C ASP A 134 12.14 13.36 -5.44
N ILE A 135 12.28 13.54 -4.13
CA ILE A 135 12.95 12.59 -3.25
C ILE A 135 12.27 11.22 -3.28
N ILE A 136 10.93 11.18 -3.19
CA ILE A 136 10.17 9.92 -3.24
C ILE A 136 10.36 9.22 -4.58
N VAL A 137 10.33 9.95 -5.70
CA VAL A 137 10.59 9.37 -7.04
C VAL A 137 11.99 8.78 -7.12
N ASN A 138 13.00 9.51 -6.65
CA ASN A 138 14.38 9.02 -6.62
C ASN A 138 14.52 7.73 -5.77
N GLU A 139 13.82 7.64 -4.64
CA GLU A 139 13.79 6.44 -3.81
C GLU A 139 13.07 5.27 -4.49
N LEU A 140 11.98 5.53 -5.22
CA LEU A 140 11.30 4.50 -6.01
C LEU A 140 12.19 3.95 -7.14
N ASP A 141 12.95 4.82 -7.80
CA ASP A 141 13.90 4.41 -8.85
C ASP A 141 15.09 3.64 -8.28
N ALA A 142 15.59 4.06 -7.11
CA ALA A 142 16.63 3.33 -6.38
C ALA A 142 16.13 1.95 -5.91
N TYR A 143 14.88 1.89 -5.42
CA TYR A 143 14.20 0.66 -5.05
C TYR A 143 14.11 -0.30 -6.24
N TYR A 144 13.60 0.16 -7.37
CA TYR A 144 13.50 -0.65 -8.58
C TYR A 144 14.88 -1.14 -9.04
N THR A 145 15.87 -0.25 -9.04
CA THR A 145 17.26 -0.61 -9.43
C THR A 145 17.83 -1.73 -8.55
N LYS A 146 17.51 -1.70 -7.24
CA LYS A 146 17.94 -2.73 -6.29
C LYS A 146 17.31 -4.10 -6.57
N PHE A 147 16.06 -4.14 -7.01
CA PHE A 147 15.27 -5.36 -7.13
C PHE A 147 14.91 -5.78 -8.56
N LYS A 148 15.35 -5.04 -9.59
CA LYS A 148 14.95 -5.22 -11.01
C LYS A 148 15.21 -6.62 -11.58
N ASP A 149 16.15 -7.37 -11.00
CA ASP A 149 16.52 -8.70 -11.47
C ASP A 149 15.67 -9.82 -10.79
N GLU A 150 14.76 -9.44 -9.89
CA GLU A 150 13.84 -10.36 -9.25
C GLU A 150 12.74 -10.83 -10.21
N THR A 151 12.38 -12.11 -10.12
CA THR A 151 11.46 -12.77 -11.07
C THR A 151 9.99 -12.74 -10.63
N CYS A 152 9.68 -12.16 -9.47
CA CYS A 152 8.30 -12.09 -8.99
C CYS A 152 7.46 -11.07 -9.77
N THR A 153 6.16 -11.34 -9.90
CA THR A 153 5.20 -10.49 -10.64
C THR A 153 5.20 -9.04 -10.15
N TYR A 154 5.43 -8.83 -8.85
CA TYR A 154 5.52 -7.49 -8.25
C TYR A 154 6.59 -6.62 -8.92
N ILE A 155 7.80 -7.15 -9.12
CA ILE A 155 8.90 -6.39 -9.73
C ILE A 155 8.78 -6.38 -11.26
N GLN A 156 8.40 -7.49 -11.89
CA GLN A 156 8.27 -7.58 -13.34
C GLN A 156 7.20 -6.63 -13.92
N ASN A 157 6.21 -6.24 -13.12
CA ASN A 157 5.18 -5.28 -13.49
C ASN A 157 5.38 -3.91 -12.83
N TRP A 158 6.63 -3.56 -12.50
CA TRP A 158 6.94 -2.24 -11.94
C TRP A 158 6.48 -1.11 -12.87
N PRO A 159 5.80 -0.09 -12.38
CA PRO A 159 5.28 0.99 -13.21
C PRO A 159 6.42 1.83 -13.80
N THR A 160 6.27 2.25 -15.04
CA THR A 160 7.19 3.17 -15.72
C THR A 160 6.86 4.64 -15.46
N GLN A 161 5.72 4.93 -14.89
CA GLN A 161 5.27 6.27 -14.52
C GLN A 161 4.62 6.24 -13.15
N TYR A 162 4.91 7.26 -12.34
CA TYR A 162 4.35 7.42 -11.00
C TYR A 162 3.30 8.53 -11.01
N ASN A 163 2.15 8.22 -10.45
CA ASN A 163 1.12 9.20 -10.17
C ASN A 163 0.89 9.25 -8.65
N MET A 164 1.30 10.36 -8.04
CA MET A 164 1.26 10.51 -6.59
C MET A 164 0.15 11.45 -6.14
N TYR A 165 -0.51 11.05 -5.09
CA TYR A 165 -1.50 11.86 -4.40
C TYR A 165 -1.12 11.97 -2.92
N GLY A 166 -1.00 13.19 -2.43
CA GLY A 166 -0.68 13.48 -1.03
C GLY A 166 -1.78 14.30 -0.38
N TRP A 167 -2.11 13.97 0.84
CA TRP A 167 -2.98 14.77 1.70
C TRP A 167 -2.37 14.88 3.09
N HIS A 168 -2.77 15.89 3.82
CA HIS A 168 -2.29 16.19 5.16
C HIS A 168 -3.42 15.97 6.19
N VAL A 169 -3.08 15.36 7.31
CA VAL A 169 -4.00 15.02 8.40
C VAL A 169 -3.49 15.59 9.71
N ILE A 170 -4.35 16.30 10.44
CA ILE A 170 -4.09 16.78 11.79
C ILE A 170 -5.02 16.03 12.73
N LEU A 171 -4.50 15.08 13.48
CA LEU A 171 -5.27 14.33 14.47
C LEU A 171 -5.32 15.08 15.81
N LYS A 172 -6.50 15.12 16.41
CA LYS A 172 -6.66 15.54 17.81
C LYS A 172 -6.41 14.36 18.75
N GLN A 173 -6.44 14.60 20.05
CA GLN A 173 -6.31 13.54 21.05
C GLN A 173 -7.31 12.43 20.76
N GLN A 174 -6.85 11.16 20.69
CA GLN A 174 -7.62 9.97 20.31
C GLN A 174 -8.12 9.96 18.85
N GLY A 175 -7.61 10.86 17.99
CA GLY A 175 -7.88 10.81 16.56
C GLY A 175 -7.14 9.67 15.87
N TYR A 176 -7.71 9.17 14.75
CA TYR A 176 -7.12 8.12 13.91
C TYR A 176 -7.52 8.29 12.43
N GLN A 177 -6.78 7.61 11.58
CA GLN A 177 -7.04 7.52 10.15
C GLN A 177 -7.03 6.05 9.69
#